data_d00af7b1b8f8b3129d7bf342d700295d
#
_entry.id   d00af7b1b8f8b3129d7bf342d700295d
#
_cell.length_a   1.000
_cell.length_b   1.000
_cell.length_c   1.000
_cell.angle_alpha   90.00
_cell.angle_beta   90.00
_cell.angle_gamma   90.00
#
_symmetry.space_group_name_H-M   'P 1'
#
loop_
_entity.id
_entity.type
_entity.pdbx_description
1 polymer ?
#
loop_
_entity_poly.entity_id
_entity_poly.type
_entity_poly.pdbx_seq_one_letter_code
_entity_poly.pdbx_strand_id
1 'polypeptide(L)'
;RATTIDMAARSAEELAIPYTVGGGFRDLAGMRAMVAAGADKVSLNSAAVRDPSLITQAAAAFGSQAVVVAIDAKRVGLPGAPGADKWEVFTAGGRNATGIDAVAWAEEAARRGAGEILLTSMDRDGTKAGFDLALTRAVARAVPIPVIASGGVGTLEHFAEGVIEGEADAVLAAS
;
A
#
# COMPACT_ATOMS: atom_id res chain seq x y z
N ARG A 1 16.77 -8.99 12.45
CA ARG A 1 16.37 -7.57 12.55
C ARG A 1 17.54 -6.63 12.30
N ALA A 2 18.72 -6.88 12.92
CA ALA A 2 19.92 -6.09 12.64
C ALA A 2 20.26 -6.12 11.15
N THR A 3 20.22 -7.29 10.53
CA THR A 3 20.49 -7.47 9.09
C THR A 3 19.58 -6.64 8.18
N THR A 4 18.29 -6.45 8.56
CA THR A 4 17.35 -5.63 7.75
C THR A 4 17.67 -4.14 7.89
N ILE A 5 18.05 -3.68 9.07
CA ILE A 5 18.46 -2.28 9.32
C ILE A 5 19.76 -1.99 8.59
N ASP A 6 20.75 -2.88 8.68
CA ASP A 6 22.04 -2.72 7.97
C ASP A 6 21.86 -2.69 6.45
N MET A 7 20.95 -3.53 5.93
CA MET A 7 20.62 -3.52 4.51
C MET A 7 19.95 -2.19 4.11
N ALA A 8 19.01 -1.69 4.92
CA ALA A 8 18.34 -0.41 4.67
C ALA A 8 19.34 0.75 4.67
N ALA A 9 20.25 0.81 5.63
CA ALA A 9 21.30 1.84 5.70
C ALA A 9 22.19 1.84 4.46
N ARG A 10 22.69 0.68 4.06
CA ARG A 10 23.54 0.54 2.86
C ARG A 10 22.79 0.90 1.58
N SER A 11 21.49 0.55 1.48
CA SER A 11 20.68 0.94 0.34
C SER A 11 20.47 2.45 0.28
N ALA A 12 20.23 3.10 1.43
CA ALA A 12 20.04 4.55 1.50
C ALA A 12 21.32 5.32 1.11
N GLU A 13 22.51 4.79 1.39
CA GLU A 13 23.78 5.40 0.99
C GLU A 13 24.00 5.41 -0.54
N GLU A 14 23.46 4.41 -1.24
CA GLU A 14 23.63 4.23 -2.68
C GLU A 14 22.50 4.87 -3.52
N LEU A 15 21.33 5.12 -2.91
CA LEU A 15 20.15 5.60 -3.63
C LEU A 15 20.10 7.14 -3.62
N ALA A 16 19.96 7.74 -4.81
CA ALA A 16 19.72 9.17 -5.00
C ALA A 16 18.24 9.52 -5.21
N ILE A 17 17.32 8.56 -4.94
CA ILE A 17 15.87 8.70 -5.10
C ILE A 17 15.19 8.35 -3.78
N PRO A 18 13.94 8.81 -3.54
CA PRO A 18 13.20 8.48 -2.34
C PRO A 18 13.08 6.97 -2.12
N TYR A 19 13.41 6.53 -0.91
CA TYR A 19 13.49 5.13 -0.54
C TYR A 19 12.43 4.77 0.51
N THR A 20 11.53 3.85 0.15
CA THR A 20 10.48 3.33 1.04
C THR A 20 10.86 1.95 1.55
N VAL A 21 10.82 1.77 2.87
CA VAL A 21 11.00 0.46 3.51
C VAL A 21 9.66 -0.03 4.05
N GLY A 22 9.30 -1.26 3.67
CA GLY A 22 8.07 -1.90 4.12
C GLY A 22 8.29 -3.27 4.73
N GLY A 23 7.30 -3.69 5.51
CA GLY A 23 7.21 -5.03 6.06
C GLY A 23 7.86 -5.24 7.43
N GLY A 24 7.22 -6.08 8.23
CA GLY A 24 7.74 -6.54 9.53
C GLY A 24 7.70 -5.55 10.68
N PHE A 25 7.22 -4.32 10.49
CA PHE A 25 7.03 -3.38 11.59
C PHE A 25 5.97 -3.90 12.57
N ARG A 26 6.25 -3.72 13.86
CA ARG A 26 5.33 -4.09 14.94
C ARG A 26 4.96 -2.90 15.81
N ASP A 27 5.80 -1.88 15.82
CA ASP A 27 5.72 -0.71 16.69
C ASP A 27 6.45 0.50 16.09
N LEU A 28 6.26 1.64 16.71
CA LEU A 28 6.89 2.91 16.31
C LEU A 28 8.42 2.87 16.44
N ALA A 29 8.96 2.10 17.39
CA ALA A 29 10.41 2.01 17.60
C ALA A 29 11.11 1.36 16.40
N GLY A 30 10.50 0.30 15.82
CA GLY A 30 11.01 -0.32 14.60
C GLY A 30 10.98 0.62 13.39
N MET A 31 9.94 1.44 13.26
CA MET A 31 9.86 2.46 12.21
C MET A 31 10.92 3.56 12.40
N ARG A 32 11.12 4.05 13.62
CA ARG A 32 12.17 5.04 13.93
C ARG A 32 13.56 4.54 13.57
N ALA A 33 13.85 3.27 13.83
CA ALA A 33 15.13 2.67 13.47
C ALA A 33 15.36 2.64 11.95
N MET A 34 14.31 2.41 11.15
CA MET A 34 14.42 2.44 9.68
C MET A 34 14.57 3.86 9.12
N VAL A 35 13.83 4.82 9.65
CA VAL A 35 13.99 6.23 9.27
C VAL A 35 15.40 6.73 9.65
N ALA A 36 15.89 6.39 10.85
CA ALA A 36 17.25 6.70 11.27
C ALA A 36 18.33 6.02 10.40
N ALA A 37 18.02 4.86 9.80
CA ALA A 37 18.88 4.17 8.84
C ALA A 37 18.83 4.75 7.42
N GLY A 38 18.05 5.83 7.18
CA GLY A 38 18.00 6.55 5.91
C GLY A 38 16.77 6.27 5.04
N ALA A 39 15.76 5.54 5.54
CA ALA A 39 14.51 5.41 4.81
C ALA A 39 13.72 6.72 4.81
N ASP A 40 13.28 7.18 3.64
CA ASP A 40 12.43 8.38 3.49
C ASP A 40 10.99 8.10 3.91
N LYS A 41 10.51 6.88 3.67
CA LYS A 41 9.15 6.45 3.98
C LYS A 41 9.13 5.06 4.61
N VAL A 42 8.13 4.84 5.45
CA VAL A 42 7.82 3.54 6.04
C VAL A 42 6.46 3.05 5.57
N SER A 43 6.37 1.78 5.17
CA SER A 43 5.12 1.18 4.69
C SER A 43 4.57 0.19 5.70
N LEU A 44 3.31 0.40 6.10
CA LEU A 44 2.56 -0.39 7.06
C LEU A 44 1.46 -1.20 6.36
N ASN A 45 1.33 -2.48 6.69
CA ASN A 45 0.23 -3.34 6.24
C ASN A 45 -0.42 -4.01 7.46
N SER A 46 -0.13 -5.27 7.74
CA SER A 46 -0.76 -6.08 8.80
C SER A 46 -0.67 -5.44 10.19
N ALA A 47 0.38 -4.68 10.47
CA ALA A 47 0.51 -3.97 11.75
C ALA A 47 -0.54 -2.87 11.90
N ALA A 48 -0.79 -2.11 10.83
CA ALA A 48 -1.80 -1.05 10.82
C ALA A 48 -3.23 -1.61 10.90
N VAL A 49 -3.51 -2.74 10.26
CA VAL A 49 -4.82 -3.42 10.37
C VAL A 49 -5.06 -3.89 11.80
N ARG A 50 -4.04 -4.43 12.46
CA ARG A 50 -4.13 -4.92 13.84
C ARG A 50 -4.24 -3.79 14.87
N ASP A 51 -3.50 -2.71 14.64
CA ASP A 51 -3.50 -1.50 15.48
C ASP A 51 -3.46 -0.25 14.59
N PRO A 52 -4.62 0.28 14.21
CA PRO A 52 -4.70 1.48 13.37
C PRO A 52 -4.09 2.73 14.01
N SER A 53 -3.91 2.77 15.32
CA SER A 53 -3.26 3.90 16.01
C SER A 53 -1.79 4.08 15.59
N LEU A 54 -1.14 3.02 15.09
CA LEU A 54 0.22 3.09 14.56
C LEU A 54 0.37 4.06 13.38
N ILE A 55 -0.68 4.21 12.56
CA ILE A 55 -0.68 5.20 11.47
C ILE A 55 -0.60 6.61 12.05
N THR A 56 -1.43 6.92 13.04
CA THR A 56 -1.45 8.23 13.71
C THR A 56 -0.14 8.51 14.42
N GLN A 57 0.41 7.52 15.12
CA GLN A 57 1.70 7.65 15.81
C GLN A 57 2.85 7.88 14.83
N ALA A 58 2.87 7.16 13.70
CA ALA A 58 3.88 7.34 12.66
C ALA A 58 3.78 8.71 12.00
N ALA A 59 2.55 9.15 11.66
CA ALA A 59 2.31 10.47 11.08
C ALA A 59 2.72 11.60 12.02
N ALA A 60 2.44 11.48 13.32
CA ALA A 60 2.88 12.44 14.32
C ALA A 60 4.41 12.48 14.51
N ALA A 61 5.06 11.33 14.34
CA ALA A 61 6.51 11.21 14.57
C ALA A 61 7.36 11.62 13.36
N PHE A 62 6.89 11.36 12.12
CA PHE A 62 7.68 11.49 10.88
C PHE A 62 7.05 12.44 9.86
N GLY A 63 5.81 12.87 10.08
CA GLY A 63 4.98 13.56 9.09
C GLY A 63 4.21 12.55 8.20
N SER A 64 3.02 12.94 7.75
CA SER A 64 2.17 12.09 6.89
C SER A 64 2.89 11.64 5.62
N GLN A 65 3.68 12.51 5.00
CA GLN A 65 4.44 12.22 3.77
C GLN A 65 5.41 11.05 3.90
N ALA A 66 5.80 10.66 5.13
CA ALA A 66 6.66 9.52 5.41
C ALA A 66 5.90 8.21 5.69
N VAL A 67 4.56 8.25 5.69
CA VAL A 67 3.73 7.08 6.07
C VAL A 67 2.95 6.58 4.87
N VAL A 68 3.29 5.36 4.43
CA VAL A 68 2.57 4.63 3.38
C VAL A 68 1.76 3.52 4.03
N VAL A 69 0.48 3.40 3.69
CA VAL A 69 -0.33 2.23 4.09
C VAL A 69 -0.49 1.31 2.89
N ALA A 70 0.08 0.10 2.99
CA ALA A 70 -0.06 -0.93 2.00
C ALA A 70 -1.34 -1.73 2.26
N ILE A 71 -2.13 -1.92 1.21
CA ILE A 71 -3.40 -2.64 1.23
C ILE A 71 -3.35 -3.77 0.20
N ASP A 72 -3.38 -5.01 0.67
CA ASP A 72 -3.58 -6.17 -0.19
C ASP A 72 -5.09 -6.43 -0.25
N ALA A 73 -5.70 -6.21 -1.41
CA ALA A 73 -7.14 -6.30 -1.60
C ALA A 73 -7.52 -7.44 -2.54
N LYS A 74 -8.56 -8.18 -2.19
CA LYS A 74 -9.11 -9.25 -3.01
C LYS A 74 -10.60 -9.04 -3.21
N ARG A 75 -11.09 -9.24 -4.44
CA ARG A 75 -12.51 -9.15 -4.77
C ARG A 75 -13.29 -10.26 -4.05
N VAL A 76 -14.36 -9.88 -3.38
CA VAL A 76 -15.29 -10.80 -2.67
C VAL A 76 -16.70 -10.72 -3.20
N GLY A 77 -17.02 -9.70 -4.01
CA GLY A 77 -18.29 -9.60 -4.71
C GLY A 77 -18.38 -10.57 -5.90
N LEU A 78 -19.54 -11.17 -6.11
CA LEU A 78 -19.78 -12.02 -7.28
C LEU A 78 -19.93 -11.16 -8.54
N PRO A 79 -19.21 -11.42 -9.63
CA PRO A 79 -19.32 -10.66 -10.87
C PRO A 79 -20.78 -10.62 -11.36
N GLY A 80 -21.28 -9.43 -11.69
CA GLY A 80 -22.64 -9.22 -12.19
C GLY A 80 -23.75 -9.18 -11.12
N ALA A 81 -23.43 -9.40 -9.86
CA ALA A 81 -24.40 -9.26 -8.77
C ALA A 81 -24.44 -7.83 -8.20
N PRO A 82 -25.53 -7.39 -7.57
CA PRO A 82 -25.53 -6.16 -6.78
C PRO A 82 -24.42 -6.20 -5.73
N GLY A 83 -23.54 -5.20 -5.71
CA GLY A 83 -22.37 -5.17 -4.84
C GLY A 83 -21.20 -6.03 -5.33
N ALA A 84 -21.12 -6.31 -6.63
CA ALA A 84 -19.99 -7.00 -7.27
C ALA A 84 -18.65 -6.30 -7.03
N ASP A 85 -18.66 -4.97 -6.91
CA ASP A 85 -17.48 -4.15 -6.65
C ASP A 85 -17.25 -4.01 -5.14
N LYS A 86 -16.88 -5.13 -4.54
CA LYS A 86 -16.46 -5.21 -3.13
C LYS A 86 -15.12 -5.93 -3.05
N TRP A 87 -14.22 -5.34 -2.30
CA TRP A 87 -12.90 -5.90 -2.04
C TRP A 87 -12.65 -5.94 -0.55
N GLU A 88 -12.06 -7.03 -0.11
CA GLU A 88 -11.69 -7.27 1.27
C GLU A 88 -10.19 -7.12 1.45
N VAL A 89 -9.78 -6.52 2.57
CA VAL A 89 -8.37 -6.41 2.99
C VAL A 89 -7.85 -7.77 3.45
N PHE A 90 -6.68 -8.14 2.97
CA PHE A 90 -5.95 -9.32 3.41
C PHE A 90 -4.66 -8.91 4.13
N THR A 91 -4.21 -9.75 5.06
CA THR A 91 -2.97 -9.56 5.81
C THR A 91 -2.04 -10.76 5.70
N ALA A 92 -0.85 -10.66 6.27
CA ALA A 92 0.16 -11.71 6.28
C ALA A 92 0.54 -12.24 4.88
N GLY A 93 0.70 -11.31 3.90
CA GLY A 93 1.01 -11.68 2.52
C GLY A 93 -0.15 -12.41 1.84
N GLY A 94 -1.37 -11.94 2.05
CA GLY A 94 -2.58 -12.46 1.41
C GLY A 94 -3.15 -13.73 2.04
N ARG A 95 -2.63 -14.17 3.18
CA ARG A 95 -3.06 -15.43 3.81
C ARG A 95 -4.28 -15.32 4.69
N ASN A 96 -4.52 -14.15 5.28
CA ASN A 96 -5.57 -13.94 6.25
C ASN A 96 -6.58 -12.91 5.74
N ALA A 97 -7.80 -13.35 5.49
CA ALA A 97 -8.96 -12.50 5.28
C ALA A 97 -9.30 -11.75 6.58
N THR A 98 -9.66 -10.48 6.49
CA THR A 98 -9.92 -9.64 7.67
C THR A 98 -11.38 -9.28 7.88
N GLY A 99 -12.23 -9.45 6.86
CA GLY A 99 -13.60 -8.96 6.84
C GLY A 99 -13.73 -7.44 6.64
N ILE A 100 -12.61 -6.72 6.46
CA ILE A 100 -12.59 -5.27 6.33
C ILE A 100 -12.72 -4.89 4.86
N ASP A 101 -13.65 -4.00 4.53
CA ASP A 101 -13.78 -3.43 3.18
C ASP A 101 -12.55 -2.58 2.84
N ALA A 102 -11.97 -2.82 1.65
CA ALA A 102 -10.70 -2.19 1.25
C ALA A 102 -10.84 -0.67 1.02
N VAL A 103 -11.99 -0.21 0.51
CA VAL A 103 -12.25 1.23 0.29
C VAL A 103 -12.39 1.93 1.64
N ALA A 104 -13.22 1.37 2.54
CA ALA A 104 -13.40 1.92 3.88
C ALA A 104 -12.09 1.94 4.69
N TRP A 105 -11.24 0.92 4.51
CA TRP A 105 -9.92 0.90 5.15
C TRP A 105 -8.98 1.98 4.61
N ALA A 106 -8.99 2.23 3.30
CA ALA A 106 -8.21 3.31 2.70
C ALA A 106 -8.63 4.68 3.24
N GLU A 107 -9.95 4.94 3.37
CA GLU A 107 -10.48 6.16 3.99
C GLU A 107 -10.04 6.30 5.45
N GLU A 108 -10.10 5.22 6.22
CA GLU A 108 -9.65 5.21 7.62
C GLU A 108 -8.15 5.50 7.73
N ALA A 109 -7.33 4.89 6.87
CA ALA A 109 -5.89 5.12 6.83
C ALA A 109 -5.56 6.59 6.52
N ALA A 110 -6.23 7.18 5.53
CA ALA A 110 -6.09 8.60 5.18
C ALA A 110 -6.47 9.51 6.35
N ARG A 111 -7.62 9.25 7.00
CA ARG A 111 -8.07 10.02 8.18
C ARG A 111 -7.10 9.94 9.36
N ARG A 112 -6.38 8.83 9.50
CA ARG A 112 -5.37 8.64 10.55
C ARG A 112 -4.02 9.25 10.25
N GLY A 113 -3.84 9.80 9.05
CA GLY A 113 -2.64 10.52 8.67
C GLY A 113 -1.68 9.75 7.76
N ALA A 114 -2.12 8.70 7.09
CA ALA A 114 -1.37 8.13 5.97
C ALA A 114 -1.14 9.21 4.90
N GLY A 115 0.04 9.25 4.32
CA GLY A 115 0.38 10.16 3.23
C GLY A 115 0.18 9.54 1.85
N GLU A 116 0.19 8.21 1.75
CA GLU A 116 0.01 7.47 0.50
C GLU A 116 -0.63 6.11 0.77
N ILE A 117 -1.38 5.60 -0.21
CA ILE A 117 -1.87 4.21 -0.24
C ILE A 117 -1.11 3.43 -1.32
N LEU A 118 -0.48 2.33 -0.94
CA LEU A 118 0.04 1.33 -1.88
C LEU A 118 -0.99 0.19 -2.00
N LEU A 119 -1.72 0.17 -3.11
CA LEU A 119 -2.85 -0.72 -3.32
C LEU A 119 -2.47 -1.88 -4.23
N THR A 120 -2.43 -3.09 -3.70
CA THR A 120 -2.15 -4.30 -4.47
C THR A 120 -3.44 -5.11 -4.67
N SER A 121 -3.80 -5.34 -5.93
CA SER A 121 -4.86 -6.30 -6.26
C SER A 121 -4.30 -7.72 -6.23
N MET A 122 -4.76 -8.53 -5.28
CA MET A 122 -4.39 -9.94 -5.20
C MET A 122 -4.94 -10.78 -6.36
N ASP A 123 -6.04 -10.31 -6.98
CA ASP A 123 -6.64 -10.98 -8.14
C ASP A 123 -5.81 -10.77 -9.42
N ARG A 124 -5.02 -9.69 -9.47
CA ARG A 124 -4.20 -9.32 -10.62
C ARG A 124 -2.72 -9.61 -10.42
N ASP A 125 -2.24 -9.65 -9.19
CA ASP A 125 -0.83 -9.86 -8.88
C ASP A 125 -0.29 -11.14 -9.51
N GLY A 126 0.84 -11.03 -10.21
CA GLY A 126 1.47 -12.12 -10.97
C GLY A 126 0.79 -12.53 -12.29
N THR A 127 -0.39 -11.98 -12.65
CA THR A 127 -1.14 -12.39 -13.85
C THR A 127 -0.65 -11.77 -15.15
N LYS A 128 0.00 -10.60 -15.09
CA LYS A 128 0.39 -9.77 -16.26
C LYS A 128 -0.79 -9.31 -17.12
N ALA A 129 -2.02 -9.34 -16.59
CA ALA A 129 -3.26 -9.01 -17.30
C ALA A 129 -3.73 -7.55 -17.09
N GLY A 130 -2.86 -6.69 -16.56
CA GLY A 130 -3.15 -5.30 -16.21
C GLY A 130 -3.63 -5.13 -14.77
N PHE A 131 -3.63 -3.88 -14.31
CA PHE A 131 -4.12 -3.52 -12.97
C PHE A 131 -5.61 -3.81 -12.78
N ASP A 132 -6.07 -3.96 -11.55
CA ASP A 132 -7.51 -3.93 -11.24
C ASP A 132 -8.00 -2.47 -11.26
N LEU A 133 -8.40 -2.02 -12.46
CA LEU A 133 -8.81 -0.62 -12.70
C LEU A 133 -10.04 -0.23 -11.87
N ALA A 134 -10.97 -1.17 -11.64
CA ALA A 134 -12.16 -0.93 -10.84
C ALA A 134 -11.82 -0.70 -9.37
N LEU A 135 -10.97 -1.54 -8.79
CA LEU A 135 -10.48 -1.39 -7.42
C LEU A 135 -9.68 -0.09 -7.27
N THR A 136 -8.73 0.15 -8.17
CA THR A 136 -7.86 1.32 -8.13
C THR A 136 -8.68 2.60 -8.16
N ARG A 137 -9.63 2.72 -9.10
CA ARG A 137 -10.52 3.87 -9.21
C ARG A 137 -11.41 4.05 -7.99
N ALA A 138 -11.95 2.97 -7.44
CA ALA A 138 -12.79 3.04 -6.25
C ALA A 138 -12.04 3.63 -5.06
N VAL A 139 -10.79 3.21 -4.84
CA VAL A 139 -9.95 3.73 -3.76
C VAL A 139 -9.48 5.16 -4.07
N ALA A 140 -9.00 5.44 -5.30
CA ALA A 140 -8.52 6.77 -5.68
C ALA A 140 -9.57 7.87 -5.50
N ARG A 141 -10.84 7.55 -5.77
CA ARG A 141 -11.96 8.49 -5.58
C ARG A 141 -12.40 8.64 -4.12
N ALA A 142 -12.09 7.67 -3.27
CA ALA A 142 -12.51 7.68 -1.87
C ALA A 142 -11.54 8.44 -0.95
N VAL A 143 -10.27 8.58 -1.34
CA VAL A 143 -9.25 9.20 -0.48
C VAL A 143 -8.67 10.48 -1.09
N PRO A 144 -8.29 11.47 -0.26
CA PRO A 144 -7.66 12.72 -0.72
C PRO A 144 -6.13 12.63 -0.82
N ILE A 145 -5.54 11.43 -0.73
CA ILE A 145 -4.11 11.19 -0.74
C ILE A 145 -3.73 10.30 -1.92
N PRO A 146 -2.48 10.38 -2.42
CA PRO A 146 -2.02 9.58 -3.55
C PRO A 146 -2.25 8.08 -3.39
N VAL A 147 -2.69 7.44 -4.48
CA VAL A 147 -2.87 6.00 -4.59
C VAL A 147 -1.90 5.44 -5.62
N ILE A 148 -1.08 4.48 -5.21
CA ILE A 148 -0.13 3.77 -6.04
C ILE A 148 -0.73 2.40 -6.38
N ALA A 149 -1.02 2.16 -7.67
CA ALA A 149 -1.55 0.90 -8.13
C ALA A 149 -0.44 -0.15 -8.25
N SER A 150 -0.71 -1.36 -7.75
CA SER A 150 0.20 -2.51 -7.77
C SER A 150 -0.54 -3.81 -8.10
N GLY A 151 0.18 -4.75 -8.73
CA GLY A 151 -0.31 -6.06 -9.10
C GLY A 151 -0.92 -6.10 -10.51
N GLY A 152 -0.37 -6.98 -11.36
CA GLY A 152 -0.91 -7.32 -12.67
C GLY A 152 -0.27 -6.66 -13.88
N VAL A 153 0.67 -5.72 -13.71
CA VAL A 153 1.32 -5.08 -14.85
C VAL A 153 2.12 -6.10 -15.67
N GLY A 154 2.01 -6.04 -16.99
CA GLY A 154 2.69 -6.94 -17.91
C GLY A 154 3.20 -6.27 -19.17
N THR A 155 2.66 -5.09 -19.51
CA THR A 155 3.05 -4.29 -20.67
C THR A 155 3.15 -2.81 -20.31
N LEU A 156 3.74 -2.00 -21.19
CA LEU A 156 3.84 -0.55 -20.98
C LEU A 156 2.47 0.14 -21.05
N GLU A 157 1.56 -0.38 -21.85
CA GLU A 157 0.19 0.15 -21.98
C GLU A 157 -0.56 0.07 -20.64
N HIS A 158 -0.32 -0.99 -19.84
CA HIS A 158 -0.94 -1.13 -18.53
C HIS A 158 -0.60 0.02 -17.57
N PHE A 159 0.58 0.65 -17.72
CA PHE A 159 0.92 1.86 -16.93
C PHE A 159 -0.01 3.03 -17.26
N ALA A 160 -0.26 3.26 -18.56
CA ALA A 160 -1.18 4.30 -19.00
C ALA A 160 -2.61 4.01 -18.54
N GLU A 161 -3.09 2.76 -18.65
CA GLU A 161 -4.40 2.33 -18.17
C GLU A 161 -4.54 2.56 -16.65
N GLY A 162 -3.53 2.21 -15.86
CA GLY A 162 -3.52 2.40 -14.41
C GLY A 162 -3.71 3.86 -14.01
N VAL A 163 -3.05 4.79 -14.71
CA VAL A 163 -3.14 6.23 -14.44
C VAL A 163 -4.43 6.83 -15.03
N ILE A 164 -4.74 6.53 -16.29
CA ILE A 164 -5.84 7.20 -17.01
C ILE A 164 -7.19 6.61 -16.61
N GLU A 165 -7.31 5.29 -16.63
CA GLU A 165 -8.57 4.58 -16.35
C GLU A 165 -8.72 4.20 -14.89
N GLY A 166 -7.62 3.79 -14.24
CA GLY A 166 -7.59 3.47 -12.81
C GLY A 166 -7.57 4.71 -11.92
N GLU A 167 -7.26 5.89 -12.47
CA GLU A 167 -7.12 7.16 -11.75
C GLU A 167 -6.04 7.08 -10.64
N ALA A 168 -5.04 6.20 -10.81
CA ALA A 168 -3.92 6.12 -9.89
C ALA A 168 -2.98 7.32 -10.06
N ASP A 169 -2.42 7.82 -8.95
CA ASP A 169 -1.42 8.88 -8.97
C ASP A 169 -0.03 8.34 -9.36
N ALA A 170 0.21 7.07 -9.08
CA ALA A 170 1.43 6.36 -9.46
C ALA A 170 1.14 4.86 -9.68
N VAL A 171 2.07 4.18 -10.35
CA VAL A 171 1.99 2.75 -10.64
C VAL A 171 3.29 2.05 -10.29
N LEU A 172 3.19 0.82 -9.79
CA LEU A 172 4.31 0.00 -9.37
C LEU A 172 4.36 -1.29 -10.18
N ALA A 173 5.53 -1.60 -10.72
CA ALA A 173 5.86 -2.88 -11.31
C ALA A 173 6.87 -3.62 -10.43
N ALA A 174 6.54 -4.85 -10.07
CA ALA A 174 7.47 -5.80 -9.46
C ALA A 174 7.74 -6.96 -10.43
N SER A 175 8.95 -7.45 -10.45
CA SER A 175 9.35 -8.58 -11.29
C SER A 175 9.06 -9.92 -10.61
#